data_a564b68bf01a580c81b32727a93b89af
#
_entry.id   a564b68bf01a580c81b32727a93b89af
#
_cell.length_a   1.000
_cell.length_b   1.000
_cell.length_c   1.000
_cell.angle_alpha   90.00
_cell.angle_beta   90.00
_cell.angle_gamma   90.00
#
_symmetry.space_group_name_H-M   'P 1'
#
loop_
_entity.id
_entity.type
_entity.pdbx_description
1 polymer ?
#
loop_
_entity_poly.entity_id
_entity_poly.type
_entity_poly.pdbx_seq_one_letter_code
_entity_poly.pdbx_strand_id
1 'polypeptide(L)'
;MYTELKSYQIIIALLKKYGIRHCVLSAGSRNVPFVHSIEEDPFFKCYSVVDERSAGYFAMGIAQELNEPVVISCTSSTATCNYWPAVVAAYYQNIPLVILTSDRNPAMLKQREDQMIDQVGMFDRHVKKSVNLPIVDDQDDFIFCQRLVNEALLELDHHGMGPVHINIPMKAYNNSFNVKQLPNVVRFERLDKISEKVAWNKKIEQLKEAKSILVVCGQMSYVSDKLRANLDRFFEKFNASLTMEYMANIYSGGGINTSLCFDTRYITEKKFAEFVPDIVISYGGNIMSGVKEMLRKYAGKYEHWLIQEDGTVVDLFKSITTIFECKAEYFFERCVDGTDNGQQNDLTYHNAIKKYAESVIYPEFVYSNVWTIKNIVEKIPSDSILHLSINDAIRITNFFRLQDKVKVYANIGTHGIDGCMSSMLGQAVVSDKLCFLIIGDLAFFYDMNALGINEIGSNVRILLLNNRGGEEFYYNQVWKNEASDLHTTARHNTDAASWVLTAGLEYLPVTDKTSFEKALPIFMDEKSERPILMEVFTEMKQDSDVIYDFYDLSRPRDIKSETIRRSKELIKATIGQEKAQKIAGIFKK
;
A
#
# COMPACT_ATOMS: atom_id res chain seq x y z
N MET A 1 -26.95 -26.02 9.79
CA MET A 1 -27.05 -24.99 8.70
C MET A 1 -26.60 -23.65 9.28
N TYR A 2 -25.88 -22.83 8.50
CA TYR A 2 -25.33 -21.57 8.95
C TYR A 2 -26.21 -20.38 8.54
N THR A 3 -26.07 -19.27 9.28
CA THR A 3 -26.75 -18.00 8.97
C THR A 3 -26.35 -17.45 7.61
N GLU A 4 -27.22 -16.65 6.98
CA GLU A 4 -26.93 -15.91 5.75
C GLU A 4 -26.03 -14.68 5.97
N LEU A 5 -25.83 -14.22 7.21
CA LEU A 5 -25.00 -13.08 7.54
C LEU A 5 -23.52 -13.41 7.37
N LYS A 6 -22.90 -12.86 6.32
CA LYS A 6 -21.52 -13.18 5.89
C LYS A 6 -20.47 -12.92 6.96
N SER A 7 -20.62 -11.86 7.79
CA SER A 7 -19.70 -11.57 8.89
C SER A 7 -19.60 -12.73 9.88
N TYR A 8 -20.73 -13.32 10.27
CA TYR A 8 -20.75 -14.50 11.14
C TYR A 8 -20.18 -15.75 10.47
N GLN A 9 -20.45 -15.94 9.17
CA GLN A 9 -19.86 -17.06 8.41
C GLN A 9 -18.33 -16.96 8.41
N ILE A 10 -17.76 -15.76 8.21
CA ILE A 10 -16.32 -15.52 8.22
C ILE A 10 -15.74 -15.81 9.60
N ILE A 11 -16.37 -15.30 10.67
CA ILE A 11 -15.95 -15.57 12.06
C ILE A 11 -15.92 -17.06 12.32
N ILE A 12 -17.02 -17.78 12.06
CA ILE A 12 -17.15 -19.22 12.31
C ILE A 12 -16.08 -20.00 11.53
N ALA A 13 -15.88 -19.66 10.26
CA ALA A 13 -14.85 -20.28 9.43
C ALA A 13 -13.44 -20.07 9.97
N LEU A 14 -13.12 -18.85 10.46
CA LEU A 14 -11.82 -18.54 11.05
C LEU A 14 -11.65 -19.20 12.41
N LEU A 15 -12.66 -19.20 13.30
CA LEU A 15 -12.58 -19.93 14.58
C LEU A 15 -12.24 -21.42 14.34
N LYS A 16 -12.84 -22.05 13.31
CA LYS A 16 -12.49 -23.43 12.94
C LYS A 16 -11.05 -23.55 12.46
N LYS A 17 -10.56 -22.61 11.64
CA LYS A 17 -9.17 -22.63 11.14
C LYS A 17 -8.12 -22.34 12.25
N TYR A 18 -8.49 -21.52 13.25
CA TYR A 18 -7.64 -21.29 14.43
C TYR A 18 -7.74 -22.40 15.48
N GLY A 19 -8.69 -23.34 15.33
CA GLY A 19 -8.87 -24.46 16.27
C GLY A 19 -9.64 -24.09 17.54
N ILE A 20 -10.31 -22.93 17.59
CA ILE A 20 -11.04 -22.44 18.75
C ILE A 20 -12.41 -23.12 18.82
N ARG A 21 -12.61 -24.00 19.82
CA ARG A 21 -13.75 -24.92 19.88
C ARG A 21 -14.78 -24.59 20.96
N HIS A 22 -14.34 -24.05 22.09
CA HIS A 22 -15.18 -23.82 23.26
C HIS A 22 -15.89 -22.47 23.16
N CYS A 23 -17.23 -22.49 23.26
CA CYS A 23 -18.06 -21.29 23.12
C CYS A 23 -19.06 -21.21 24.27
N VAL A 24 -18.99 -20.17 25.07
CA VAL A 24 -19.98 -19.87 26.12
C VAL A 24 -20.97 -18.83 25.57
N LEU A 25 -22.23 -19.20 25.54
CA LEU A 25 -23.26 -18.52 24.79
C LEU A 25 -24.31 -17.94 25.74
N SER A 26 -24.55 -16.63 25.67
CA SER A 26 -25.63 -15.96 26.35
C SER A 26 -26.76 -15.67 25.38
N ALA A 27 -27.99 -16.00 25.75
CA ALA A 27 -29.16 -15.87 24.93
C ALA A 27 -29.48 -14.40 24.56
N GLY A 28 -30.02 -14.18 23.37
CA GLY A 28 -30.48 -12.87 22.94
C GLY A 28 -30.66 -12.79 21.41
N SER A 29 -31.63 -12.01 20.95
CA SER A 29 -32.08 -12.04 19.55
C SER A 29 -30.98 -11.73 18.54
N ARG A 30 -30.09 -10.79 18.81
CA ARG A 30 -28.99 -10.44 17.88
C ARG A 30 -27.87 -11.48 17.90
N ASN A 31 -27.80 -12.33 18.92
CA ASN A 31 -26.84 -13.41 19.03
C ASN A 31 -27.30 -14.72 18.34
N VAL A 32 -28.59 -14.84 18.00
CA VAL A 32 -29.16 -16.03 17.34
C VAL A 32 -28.39 -16.44 16.09
N PRO A 33 -27.96 -15.54 15.18
CA PRO A 33 -27.23 -15.92 13.99
C PRO A 33 -25.93 -16.70 14.29
N PHE A 34 -25.20 -16.30 15.33
CA PHE A 34 -24.00 -17.03 15.77
C PHE A 34 -24.37 -18.33 16.48
N VAL A 35 -25.21 -18.25 17.52
CA VAL A 35 -25.57 -19.38 18.37
C VAL A 35 -26.12 -20.55 17.56
N HIS A 36 -27.16 -20.31 16.76
CA HIS A 36 -27.78 -21.37 15.96
C HIS A 36 -26.81 -21.97 14.92
N SER A 37 -25.93 -21.16 14.35
CA SER A 37 -24.97 -21.64 13.36
C SER A 37 -23.93 -22.60 13.92
N ILE A 38 -23.51 -22.43 15.19
CA ILE A 38 -22.47 -23.25 15.81
C ILE A 38 -23.01 -24.39 16.67
N GLU A 39 -24.25 -24.25 17.16
CA GLU A 39 -24.91 -25.23 18.02
C GLU A 39 -25.07 -26.61 17.35
N GLU A 40 -25.34 -26.62 16.04
CA GLU A 40 -25.44 -27.85 15.23
C GLU A 40 -24.10 -28.30 14.61
N ASP A 41 -23.03 -27.50 14.74
CA ASP A 41 -21.72 -27.85 14.18
C ASP A 41 -20.90 -28.67 15.19
N PRO A 42 -20.62 -29.95 14.92
CA PRO A 42 -19.93 -30.84 15.86
C PRO A 42 -18.49 -30.42 16.17
N PHE A 43 -17.95 -29.43 15.47
CA PHE A 43 -16.65 -28.86 15.77
C PHE A 43 -16.67 -28.10 17.11
N PHE A 44 -17.77 -27.41 17.42
CA PHE A 44 -17.88 -26.55 18.59
C PHE A 44 -18.45 -27.28 19.81
N LYS A 45 -17.96 -26.87 21.00
CA LYS A 45 -18.50 -27.26 22.29
C LYS A 45 -19.19 -26.07 22.90
N CYS A 46 -20.52 -26.06 22.86
CA CYS A 46 -21.36 -24.95 23.28
C CYS A 46 -21.81 -25.11 24.74
N TYR A 47 -21.74 -24.03 25.52
CA TYR A 47 -22.21 -23.95 26.90
C TYR A 47 -23.20 -22.78 27.01
N SER A 48 -24.40 -23.05 27.48
CA SER A 48 -25.44 -22.00 27.66
C SER A 48 -25.36 -21.41 29.07
N VAL A 49 -25.08 -20.12 29.15
CA VAL A 49 -25.06 -19.37 30.42
C VAL A 49 -25.79 -18.05 30.23
N VAL A 50 -26.91 -17.85 30.93
CA VAL A 50 -27.82 -16.72 30.68
C VAL A 50 -27.24 -15.39 31.18
N ASP A 51 -26.68 -15.35 32.38
CA ASP A 51 -26.04 -14.15 32.95
C ASP A 51 -24.67 -13.95 32.27
N GLU A 52 -24.52 -12.89 31.53
CA GLU A 52 -23.31 -12.61 30.75
C GLU A 52 -22.06 -12.45 31.65
N ARG A 53 -22.20 -11.86 32.81
CA ARG A 53 -21.11 -11.75 33.78
C ARG A 53 -20.65 -13.14 34.23
N SER A 54 -21.58 -14.01 34.59
CA SER A 54 -21.26 -15.41 34.93
C SER A 54 -20.67 -16.17 33.73
N ALA A 55 -21.18 -15.92 32.52
CA ALA A 55 -20.68 -16.51 31.30
C ALA A 55 -19.20 -16.14 31.04
N GLY A 56 -18.82 -14.88 31.24
CA GLY A 56 -17.45 -14.42 31.10
C GLY A 56 -16.50 -15.12 32.07
N TYR A 57 -16.85 -15.21 33.35
CA TYR A 57 -16.03 -15.92 34.34
C TYR A 57 -16.02 -17.44 34.13
N PHE A 58 -17.11 -18.03 33.69
CA PHE A 58 -17.17 -19.44 33.33
C PHE A 58 -16.23 -19.76 32.18
N ALA A 59 -16.21 -18.92 31.14
CA ALA A 59 -15.28 -19.04 30.02
C ALA A 59 -13.81 -18.89 30.45
N MET A 60 -13.52 -17.95 31.37
CA MET A 60 -12.19 -17.82 31.98
C MET A 60 -11.74 -19.14 32.63
N GLY A 61 -12.61 -19.78 33.41
CA GLY A 61 -12.31 -21.06 34.05
C GLY A 61 -11.99 -22.15 33.01
N ILE A 62 -12.74 -22.24 31.92
CA ILE A 62 -12.45 -23.16 30.82
C ILE A 62 -11.08 -22.84 30.18
N ALA A 63 -10.83 -21.58 29.86
CA ALA A 63 -9.58 -21.14 29.23
C ALA A 63 -8.36 -21.41 30.11
N GLN A 64 -8.47 -21.23 31.43
CA GLN A 64 -7.41 -21.51 32.40
C GLN A 64 -7.08 -23.02 32.49
N GLU A 65 -8.09 -23.87 32.55
CA GLU A 65 -7.89 -25.31 32.67
C GLU A 65 -7.33 -25.93 31.38
N LEU A 66 -7.81 -25.46 30.23
CA LEU A 66 -7.38 -25.98 28.92
C LEU A 66 -6.12 -25.30 28.39
N ASN A 67 -5.78 -24.12 28.87
CA ASN A 67 -4.77 -23.22 28.29
C ASN A 67 -5.02 -22.94 26.81
N GLU A 68 -6.29 -22.76 26.45
CA GLU A 68 -6.77 -22.52 25.07
C GLU A 68 -7.72 -21.32 25.03
N PRO A 69 -7.85 -20.61 23.88
CA PRO A 69 -8.82 -19.54 23.71
C PRO A 69 -10.27 -20.06 23.81
N VAL A 70 -11.10 -19.30 24.51
CA VAL A 70 -12.54 -19.58 24.64
C VAL A 70 -13.37 -18.39 24.13
N VAL A 71 -14.40 -18.68 23.36
CA VAL A 71 -15.35 -17.66 22.86
C VAL A 71 -16.43 -17.38 23.91
N ILE A 72 -16.71 -16.10 24.16
CA ILE A 72 -17.95 -15.65 24.81
C ILE A 72 -18.78 -14.85 23.81
N SER A 73 -20.09 -15.06 23.78
CA SER A 73 -20.95 -14.40 22.82
C SER A 73 -22.28 -13.96 23.42
N CYS A 74 -22.65 -12.70 23.20
CA CYS A 74 -23.90 -12.13 23.69
C CYS A 74 -24.61 -11.25 22.65
N THR A 75 -25.85 -10.88 22.96
CA THR A 75 -26.63 -9.89 22.21
C THR A 75 -26.13 -8.47 22.49
N SER A 76 -26.77 -7.47 21.89
CA SER A 76 -26.38 -6.07 21.99
C SER A 76 -26.76 -5.41 23.32
N SER A 77 -26.20 -4.22 23.58
CA SER A 77 -26.50 -3.29 24.65
C SER A 77 -25.97 -3.74 26.02
N THR A 78 -26.80 -3.77 27.07
CA THR A 78 -26.38 -4.06 28.46
C THR A 78 -25.81 -5.46 28.62
N ALA A 79 -26.16 -6.41 27.78
CA ALA A 79 -25.53 -7.72 27.70
C ALA A 79 -23.99 -7.60 27.54
N THR A 80 -23.54 -6.75 26.63
CA THR A 80 -22.11 -6.47 26.42
C THR A 80 -21.48 -5.84 27.67
N CYS A 81 -22.19 -4.93 28.36
CA CYS A 81 -21.69 -4.30 29.58
C CYS A 81 -21.47 -5.32 30.71
N ASN A 82 -22.27 -6.36 30.78
CA ASN A 82 -22.15 -7.40 31.81
C ASN A 82 -20.87 -8.23 31.66
N TYR A 83 -20.24 -8.28 30.48
CA TYR A 83 -18.93 -8.93 30.30
C TYR A 83 -17.77 -8.15 30.92
N TRP A 84 -17.93 -6.86 31.23
CA TRP A 84 -16.84 -5.99 31.66
C TRP A 84 -16.01 -6.54 32.80
N PRO A 85 -16.56 -7.02 33.93
CA PRO A 85 -15.77 -7.53 35.04
C PRO A 85 -14.89 -8.71 34.64
N ALA A 86 -15.42 -9.65 33.86
CA ALA A 86 -14.70 -10.82 33.40
C ALA A 86 -13.60 -10.46 32.37
N VAL A 87 -13.89 -9.53 31.45
CA VAL A 87 -12.90 -9.06 30.46
C VAL A 87 -11.72 -8.38 31.14
N VAL A 88 -11.98 -7.51 32.14
CA VAL A 88 -10.92 -6.88 32.95
C VAL A 88 -10.10 -7.93 33.68
N ALA A 89 -10.74 -8.89 34.32
CA ALA A 89 -10.05 -9.97 35.03
C ALA A 89 -9.19 -10.83 34.07
N ALA A 90 -9.72 -11.16 32.88
CA ALA A 90 -8.99 -11.91 31.85
C ALA A 90 -7.75 -11.16 31.36
N TYR A 91 -7.88 -9.84 31.15
CA TYR A 91 -6.76 -9.01 30.70
C TYR A 91 -5.60 -9.02 31.70
N TYR A 92 -5.86 -8.75 32.96
CA TYR A 92 -4.81 -8.71 33.99
C TYR A 92 -4.28 -10.10 34.39
N GLN A 93 -4.97 -11.17 34.04
CA GLN A 93 -4.53 -12.54 34.25
C GLN A 93 -3.96 -13.18 32.99
N ASN A 94 -3.89 -12.45 31.88
CA ASN A 94 -3.41 -12.94 30.58
C ASN A 94 -4.19 -14.19 30.09
N ILE A 95 -5.53 -14.17 30.22
CA ILE A 95 -6.39 -15.28 29.81
C ILE A 95 -6.96 -14.99 28.42
N PRO A 96 -6.79 -15.89 27.43
CA PRO A 96 -7.24 -15.66 26.07
C PRO A 96 -8.76 -15.88 25.95
N LEU A 97 -9.51 -14.79 25.85
CA LEU A 97 -10.94 -14.81 25.54
C LEU A 97 -11.21 -14.14 24.20
N VAL A 98 -12.08 -14.73 23.40
CA VAL A 98 -12.65 -14.09 22.19
C VAL A 98 -14.02 -13.56 22.55
N ILE A 99 -14.13 -12.25 22.72
CA ILE A 99 -15.38 -11.58 23.07
C ILE A 99 -16.11 -11.22 21.76
N LEU A 100 -17.23 -11.89 21.47
CA LEU A 100 -18.10 -11.60 20.34
C LEU A 100 -19.34 -10.84 20.82
N THR A 101 -19.48 -9.61 20.41
CA THR A 101 -20.66 -8.79 20.74
C THR A 101 -21.46 -8.52 19.48
N SER A 102 -22.66 -9.11 19.42
CA SER A 102 -23.59 -8.80 18.34
C SER A 102 -24.10 -7.38 18.51
N ASP A 103 -24.21 -6.63 17.41
CA ASP A 103 -24.62 -5.23 17.45
C ASP A 103 -25.72 -4.93 16.43
N ARG A 104 -26.37 -3.79 16.60
CA ARG A 104 -27.41 -3.28 15.72
C ARG A 104 -26.84 -2.47 14.57
N ASN A 105 -27.73 -1.97 13.72
CA ASN A 105 -27.37 -1.09 12.61
C ASN A 105 -26.75 0.22 13.15
N PRO A 106 -25.48 0.53 12.81
CA PRO A 106 -24.80 1.73 13.30
C PRO A 106 -25.51 3.04 12.95
N ALA A 107 -26.29 3.06 11.85
CA ALA A 107 -27.08 4.24 11.46
C ALA A 107 -28.18 4.61 12.49
N MET A 108 -28.55 3.66 13.36
CA MET A 108 -29.58 3.89 14.39
C MET A 108 -28.97 4.33 15.73
N LEU A 109 -27.66 4.44 15.86
CA LEU A 109 -27.04 4.87 17.11
C LEU A 109 -27.52 6.27 17.51
N LYS A 110 -27.93 6.42 18.76
CA LYS A 110 -28.53 7.65 19.31
C LYS A 110 -29.88 8.08 18.67
N GLN A 111 -30.52 7.22 17.88
CA GLN A 111 -31.83 7.48 17.28
C GLN A 111 -32.98 6.94 18.11
N ARG A 112 -32.78 6.65 19.40
CA ARG A 112 -33.76 6.06 20.34
C ARG A 112 -34.20 4.63 19.94
N GLU A 113 -33.35 3.93 19.19
CA GLU A 113 -33.56 2.52 18.88
C GLU A 113 -33.41 1.68 20.15
N ASP A 114 -34.27 0.67 20.29
CA ASP A 114 -34.25 -0.23 21.43
C ASP A 114 -32.93 -1.01 21.54
N GLN A 115 -32.53 -1.29 22.78
CA GLN A 115 -31.41 -2.16 23.10
C GLN A 115 -30.13 -1.82 22.29
N MET A 116 -29.78 -0.53 22.26
CA MET A 116 -28.64 -0.01 21.52
C MET A 116 -27.79 0.91 22.39
N ILE A 117 -26.50 0.67 22.42
CA ILE A 117 -25.46 1.52 23.00
C ILE A 117 -24.28 1.60 22.01
N ASP A 118 -23.33 2.47 22.27
CA ASP A 118 -22.08 2.53 21.53
C ASP A 118 -21.14 1.42 22.05
N GLN A 119 -21.02 0.33 21.27
CA GLN A 119 -20.21 -0.83 21.62
C GLN A 119 -18.80 -0.77 21.05
N VAL A 120 -18.57 0.13 20.07
CA VAL A 120 -17.28 0.22 19.39
C VAL A 120 -16.20 0.68 20.38
N GLY A 121 -15.16 -0.14 20.53
CA GLY A 121 -14.03 0.19 21.39
C GLY A 121 -14.33 0.18 22.90
N MET A 122 -15.49 -0.29 23.33
CA MET A 122 -15.86 -0.24 24.74
C MET A 122 -14.90 -1.01 25.67
N PHE A 123 -14.17 -1.98 25.14
CA PHE A 123 -13.17 -2.76 25.89
C PHE A 123 -11.71 -2.39 25.60
N ASP A 124 -11.43 -1.37 24.79
CA ASP A 124 -10.09 -1.06 24.22
C ASP A 124 -8.95 -1.05 25.25
N ARG A 125 -9.20 -0.62 26.47
CA ARG A 125 -8.17 -0.56 27.52
C ARG A 125 -7.90 -1.92 28.20
N HIS A 126 -8.74 -2.91 27.95
CA HIS A 126 -8.70 -4.21 28.65
C HIS A 126 -8.83 -5.39 27.69
N VAL A 127 -8.46 -5.17 26.43
CA VAL A 127 -8.26 -6.22 25.43
C VAL A 127 -6.98 -5.92 24.65
N LYS A 128 -6.36 -6.93 24.09
CA LYS A 128 -5.15 -6.77 23.27
C LYS A 128 -5.49 -6.16 21.91
N LYS A 129 -6.64 -6.49 21.37
CA LYS A 129 -7.18 -5.93 20.13
C LYS A 129 -8.69 -5.87 20.19
N SER A 130 -9.25 -4.74 19.75
CA SER A 130 -10.67 -4.59 19.51
C SER A 130 -10.90 -4.25 18.05
N VAL A 131 -11.86 -4.90 17.41
CA VAL A 131 -12.23 -4.64 16.02
C VAL A 131 -13.75 -4.48 15.89
N ASN A 132 -14.17 -3.58 15.01
CA ASN A 132 -15.57 -3.41 14.61
C ASN A 132 -15.69 -3.87 13.15
N LEU A 133 -16.48 -4.92 12.91
CA LEU A 133 -16.58 -5.51 11.58
C LEU A 133 -17.42 -4.65 10.64
N PRO A 134 -17.16 -4.66 9.34
CA PRO A 134 -18.04 -4.09 8.34
C PRO A 134 -19.32 -4.95 8.20
N ILE A 135 -20.37 -4.33 7.71
CA ILE A 135 -21.48 -5.07 7.12
C ILE A 135 -20.99 -5.55 5.74
N VAL A 136 -21.06 -6.87 5.51
CA VAL A 136 -20.43 -7.48 4.33
C VAL A 136 -21.44 -7.57 3.20
N ASP A 137 -21.38 -6.61 2.28
CA ASP A 137 -22.23 -6.56 1.09
C ASP A 137 -21.53 -7.10 -0.16
N ASP A 138 -20.22 -6.83 -0.33
CA ASP A 138 -19.42 -7.21 -1.49
C ASP A 138 -18.14 -7.98 -1.14
N GLN A 139 -17.25 -8.14 -2.12
CA GLN A 139 -15.99 -8.88 -1.96
C GLN A 139 -14.93 -8.07 -1.20
N ASP A 140 -14.92 -6.76 -1.33
CA ASP A 140 -13.98 -5.90 -0.59
C ASP A 140 -14.32 -5.89 0.90
N ASP A 141 -15.61 -5.81 1.22
CA ASP A 141 -16.09 -5.96 2.60
C ASP A 141 -15.74 -7.34 3.17
N PHE A 142 -15.85 -8.40 2.36
CA PHE A 142 -15.48 -9.75 2.78
C PHE A 142 -14.00 -9.84 3.16
N ILE A 143 -13.11 -9.32 2.32
CA ILE A 143 -11.66 -9.31 2.57
C ILE A 143 -11.35 -8.46 3.80
N PHE A 144 -12.00 -7.30 3.93
CA PHE A 144 -11.82 -6.42 5.08
C PHE A 144 -12.29 -7.09 6.37
N CYS A 145 -13.47 -7.69 6.37
CA CYS A 145 -13.99 -8.44 7.52
C CYS A 145 -13.04 -9.59 7.91
N GLN A 146 -12.61 -10.41 6.94
CA GLN A 146 -11.64 -11.48 7.16
C GLN A 146 -10.34 -10.97 7.78
N ARG A 147 -9.81 -9.85 7.29
CA ARG A 147 -8.59 -9.22 7.84
C ARG A 147 -8.79 -8.83 9.29
N LEU A 148 -9.86 -8.10 9.61
CA LEU A 148 -10.12 -7.64 10.98
C LEU A 148 -10.26 -8.81 11.98
N VAL A 149 -10.95 -9.88 11.59
CA VAL A 149 -11.06 -11.08 12.44
C VAL A 149 -9.69 -11.72 12.64
N ASN A 150 -8.86 -11.84 11.60
CA ASN A 150 -7.49 -12.34 11.74
C ASN A 150 -6.64 -11.42 12.63
N GLU A 151 -6.72 -10.09 12.48
CA GLU A 151 -6.02 -9.13 13.35
C GLU A 151 -6.36 -9.35 14.82
N ALA A 152 -7.64 -9.58 15.14
CA ALA A 152 -8.03 -9.85 16.52
C ALA A 152 -7.50 -11.22 16.98
N LEU A 153 -7.71 -12.28 16.22
CA LEU A 153 -7.33 -13.63 16.63
C LEU A 153 -5.81 -13.83 16.73
N LEU A 154 -5.02 -13.13 15.93
CA LEU A 154 -3.56 -13.14 16.01
C LEU A 154 -3.03 -12.51 17.31
N GLU A 155 -3.80 -11.63 17.94
CA GLU A 155 -3.38 -10.98 19.19
C GLU A 155 -3.68 -11.83 20.44
N LEU A 156 -4.40 -12.95 20.34
CA LEU A 156 -4.71 -13.81 21.49
C LEU A 156 -3.47 -14.30 22.26
N ASP A 157 -2.39 -14.55 21.55
CA ASP A 157 -1.12 -15.07 22.08
C ASP A 157 0.12 -14.24 21.73
N HIS A 158 -0.03 -13.15 20.98
CA HIS A 158 1.08 -12.28 20.55
C HIS A 158 1.69 -11.52 21.75
N HIS A 159 2.97 -11.71 22.05
CA HIS A 159 3.67 -11.16 23.22
C HIS A 159 2.97 -11.46 24.57
N GLY A 160 2.44 -12.66 24.70
CA GLY A 160 1.68 -13.14 25.84
C GLY A 160 0.19 -13.29 25.54
N MET A 161 -0.49 -14.13 26.30
CA MET A 161 -1.92 -14.37 26.12
C MET A 161 -2.78 -13.19 26.60
N GLY A 162 -4.00 -13.08 26.09
CA GLY A 162 -4.97 -12.10 26.56
C GLY A 162 -6.25 -12.04 25.73
N PRO A 163 -7.28 -11.32 26.21
CA PRO A 163 -8.58 -11.24 25.56
C PRO A 163 -8.54 -10.33 24.33
N VAL A 164 -9.44 -10.63 23.37
CA VAL A 164 -9.69 -9.81 22.18
C VAL A 164 -11.18 -9.59 21.98
N HIS A 165 -11.57 -8.47 21.35
CA HIS A 165 -12.97 -8.10 21.14
C HIS A 165 -13.29 -7.95 19.65
N ILE A 166 -14.41 -8.53 19.24
CA ILE A 166 -14.96 -8.43 17.89
C ILE A 166 -16.40 -7.98 17.99
N ASN A 167 -16.67 -6.72 17.62
CA ASN A 167 -18.02 -6.18 17.52
C ASN A 167 -18.63 -6.46 16.14
N ILE A 168 -19.87 -6.93 16.09
CA ILE A 168 -20.48 -7.48 14.88
C ILE A 168 -21.79 -6.73 14.58
N PRO A 169 -21.74 -5.60 13.85
CA PRO A 169 -22.93 -4.87 13.45
C PRO A 169 -23.71 -5.62 12.36
N MET A 170 -25.03 -5.45 12.35
CA MET A 170 -25.92 -5.98 11.32
C MET A 170 -26.95 -4.95 10.86
N LYS A 171 -27.26 -4.90 9.57
CA LYS A 171 -28.27 -3.97 9.02
C LYS A 171 -29.66 -4.25 9.55
N ALA A 172 -30.03 -5.51 9.58
CA ALA A 172 -31.34 -5.98 10.00
C ALA A 172 -31.23 -7.34 10.68
N TYR A 173 -32.21 -7.64 11.54
CA TYR A 173 -32.34 -8.96 12.10
C TYR A 173 -32.68 -9.97 11.01
N ASN A 174 -31.91 -11.04 10.95
CA ASN A 174 -32.11 -12.12 9.98
C ASN A 174 -31.95 -13.48 10.68
N ASN A 175 -32.99 -14.31 10.61
CA ASN A 175 -33.04 -15.66 11.13
C ASN A 175 -33.04 -16.72 10.03
N SER A 176 -32.50 -16.41 8.86
CA SER A 176 -32.37 -17.39 7.76
C SER A 176 -31.11 -18.21 7.93
N PHE A 177 -31.25 -19.53 7.93
CA PHE A 177 -30.16 -20.51 8.10
C PHE A 177 -30.15 -21.49 6.94
N ASN A 178 -29.80 -21.00 5.74
CA ASN A 178 -29.85 -21.74 4.49
C ASN A 178 -28.47 -22.13 3.95
N VAL A 179 -27.41 -21.65 4.61
CA VAL A 179 -26.04 -21.85 4.14
C VAL A 179 -25.52 -23.21 4.60
N LYS A 180 -25.18 -24.08 3.65
CA LYS A 180 -24.67 -25.43 3.92
C LYS A 180 -23.18 -25.49 4.18
N GLN A 181 -22.42 -24.60 3.55
CA GLN A 181 -20.96 -24.56 3.62
C GLN A 181 -20.47 -23.15 3.94
N LEU A 182 -19.55 -23.07 4.88
CA LEU A 182 -18.87 -21.83 5.20
C LEU A 182 -17.98 -21.37 4.04
N PRO A 183 -17.76 -20.07 3.91
CA PRO A 183 -16.88 -19.54 2.88
C PRO A 183 -15.44 -20.02 3.09
N ASN A 184 -14.68 -20.07 2.01
CA ASN A 184 -13.25 -20.29 2.13
C ASN A 184 -12.60 -18.99 2.62
N VAL A 185 -11.98 -19.05 3.80
CA VAL A 185 -11.26 -17.93 4.43
C VAL A 185 -9.77 -18.25 4.54
N VAL A 186 -8.96 -17.24 4.60
CA VAL A 186 -7.51 -17.37 4.83
C VAL A 186 -7.22 -17.09 6.31
N ARG A 187 -6.62 -18.07 7.00
CA ARG A 187 -6.00 -17.86 8.30
C ARG A 187 -4.65 -17.22 8.08
N PHE A 188 -4.37 -16.10 8.75
CA PHE A 188 -3.03 -15.50 8.74
C PHE A 188 -2.12 -16.23 9.73
N GLU A 189 -0.86 -16.39 9.36
CA GLU A 189 0.18 -16.92 10.24
C GLU A 189 1.14 -15.79 10.62
N ARG A 190 1.60 -15.78 11.86
CA ARG A 190 2.66 -14.88 12.34
C ARG A 190 3.86 -15.70 12.80
N LEU A 191 5.03 -15.32 12.32
CA LEU A 191 6.31 -15.92 12.70
C LEU A 191 7.26 -14.81 13.15
N ASP A 192 7.89 -15.00 14.29
CA ASP A 192 8.91 -14.12 14.84
C ASP A 192 10.28 -14.83 14.95
N LYS A 193 11.25 -14.17 15.58
CA LYS A 193 12.60 -14.73 15.78
C LYS A 193 12.63 -15.90 16.73
N ILE A 194 11.69 -15.96 17.67
CA ILE A 194 11.60 -17.03 18.68
C ILE A 194 10.67 -18.16 18.25
N SER A 195 9.94 -18.00 17.14
CA SER A 195 9.10 -19.05 16.57
C SER A 195 9.89 -20.32 16.31
N GLU A 196 9.24 -21.46 16.45
CA GLU A 196 9.88 -22.76 16.31
C GLU A 196 10.62 -22.92 14.98
N LYS A 197 11.81 -23.50 15.03
CA LYS A 197 12.63 -23.77 13.86
C LYS A 197 11.87 -24.54 12.77
N VAL A 198 10.93 -25.41 13.16
CA VAL A 198 10.10 -26.20 12.24
C VAL A 198 9.20 -25.31 11.41
N ALA A 199 8.58 -24.27 11.99
CA ALA A 199 7.71 -23.34 11.28
C ALA A 199 8.49 -22.52 10.24
N TRP A 200 9.68 -22.03 10.60
CA TRP A 200 10.57 -21.34 9.67
C TRP A 200 11.05 -22.27 8.55
N ASN A 201 11.45 -23.50 8.86
CA ASN A 201 11.92 -24.47 7.86
C ASN A 201 10.81 -24.79 6.84
N LYS A 202 9.55 -24.91 7.29
CA LYS A 202 8.41 -25.09 6.38
C LYS A 202 8.30 -23.95 5.37
N LYS A 203 8.49 -22.70 5.79
CA LYS A 203 8.47 -21.53 4.90
C LYS A 203 9.67 -21.52 3.95
N ILE A 204 10.85 -21.91 4.41
CA ILE A 204 12.04 -22.03 3.56
C ILE A 204 11.84 -23.12 2.49
N GLU A 205 11.24 -24.26 2.82
CA GLU A 205 10.90 -25.29 1.82
C GLU A 205 9.89 -24.76 0.79
N GLN A 206 8.87 -23.99 1.21
CA GLN A 206 7.96 -23.33 0.27
C GLN A 206 8.68 -22.39 -0.71
N LEU A 207 9.72 -21.64 -0.25
CA LEU A 207 10.55 -20.82 -1.14
C LEU A 207 11.34 -21.66 -2.15
N LYS A 208 11.84 -22.84 -1.74
CA LYS A 208 12.56 -23.75 -2.63
C LYS A 208 11.67 -24.37 -3.70
N GLU A 209 10.41 -24.63 -3.36
CA GLU A 209 9.42 -25.21 -4.27
C GLU A 209 8.80 -24.17 -5.21
N ALA A 210 8.83 -22.89 -4.84
CA ALA A 210 8.26 -21.81 -5.63
C ALA A 210 9.00 -21.63 -6.96
N LYS A 211 8.25 -21.59 -8.07
CA LYS A 211 8.78 -21.37 -9.42
C LYS A 211 9.05 -19.89 -9.70
N SER A 212 8.41 -19.00 -8.94
CA SER A 212 8.52 -17.56 -9.12
C SER A 212 8.24 -16.82 -7.82
N ILE A 213 9.15 -15.90 -7.44
CA ILE A 213 9.04 -15.09 -6.23
C ILE A 213 9.18 -13.62 -6.61
N LEU A 214 8.20 -12.81 -6.28
CA LEU A 214 8.28 -11.35 -6.45
C LEU A 214 8.53 -10.69 -5.11
N VAL A 215 9.70 -10.08 -4.96
CA VAL A 215 10.02 -9.23 -3.81
C VAL A 215 9.61 -7.80 -4.14
N VAL A 216 8.79 -7.20 -3.27
CA VAL A 216 8.31 -5.82 -3.42
C VAL A 216 8.83 -4.99 -2.26
N CYS A 217 9.70 -4.04 -2.55
CA CYS A 217 10.24 -3.13 -1.56
C CYS A 217 9.58 -1.75 -1.66
N GLY A 218 8.96 -1.30 -0.57
CA GLY A 218 8.44 0.04 -0.44
C GLY A 218 9.52 1.05 -0.02
N GLN A 219 9.10 2.26 0.34
CA GLN A 219 9.99 3.33 0.78
C GLN A 219 10.88 2.92 1.96
N MET A 220 12.17 3.22 1.88
CA MET A 220 13.14 3.03 2.94
C MET A 220 14.07 4.25 3.07
N SER A 221 14.18 4.82 4.26
CA SER A 221 15.12 5.93 4.50
C SER A 221 16.57 5.45 4.67
N TYR A 222 16.75 4.20 5.10
CA TYR A 222 18.05 3.57 5.31
C TYR A 222 18.03 2.11 4.89
N VAL A 223 19.03 1.71 4.16
CA VAL A 223 19.28 0.32 3.73
C VAL A 223 20.68 -0.07 4.15
N SER A 224 20.78 -1.06 5.05
CA SER A 224 22.07 -1.53 5.52
C SER A 224 22.82 -2.34 4.46
N ASP A 225 24.15 -2.35 4.53
CA ASP A 225 24.95 -3.19 3.64
C ASP A 225 24.68 -4.68 3.86
N LYS A 226 24.30 -5.05 5.10
CA LYS A 226 23.87 -6.41 5.44
C LYS A 226 22.59 -6.79 4.69
N LEU A 227 21.60 -5.90 4.61
CA LEU A 227 20.37 -6.16 3.85
C LEU A 227 20.69 -6.34 2.37
N ARG A 228 21.52 -5.47 1.79
CA ARG A 228 21.93 -5.58 0.37
C ARG A 228 22.62 -6.92 0.09
N ALA A 229 23.62 -7.29 0.89
CA ALA A 229 24.32 -8.56 0.75
C ALA A 229 23.40 -9.78 0.88
N ASN A 230 22.45 -9.73 1.83
CA ASN A 230 21.50 -10.84 2.00
C ASN A 230 20.48 -10.92 0.85
N LEU A 231 20.06 -9.79 0.29
CA LEU A 231 19.22 -9.76 -0.92
C LEU A 231 19.96 -10.35 -2.12
N ASP A 232 21.20 -9.95 -2.37
CA ASP A 232 22.00 -10.49 -3.48
C ASP A 232 22.15 -12.01 -3.35
N ARG A 233 22.49 -12.52 -2.14
CA ARG A 233 22.54 -13.96 -1.86
C ARG A 233 21.17 -14.64 -2.05
N PHE A 234 20.05 -13.96 -1.73
CA PHE A 234 18.71 -14.48 -1.93
C PHE A 234 18.39 -14.66 -3.41
N PHE A 235 18.72 -13.67 -4.25
CA PHE A 235 18.53 -13.75 -5.71
C PHE A 235 19.46 -14.75 -6.40
N GLU A 236 20.60 -15.08 -5.82
CA GLU A 236 21.47 -16.16 -6.29
C GLU A 236 20.86 -17.54 -6.06
N LYS A 237 20.04 -17.70 -4.99
CA LYS A 237 19.51 -19.00 -4.55
C LYS A 237 18.10 -19.29 -5.03
N PHE A 238 17.25 -18.26 -5.16
CA PHE A 238 15.83 -18.42 -5.45
C PHE A 238 15.46 -17.80 -6.80
N ASN A 239 14.50 -18.39 -7.52
CA ASN A 239 13.96 -17.79 -8.75
C ASN A 239 13.10 -16.57 -8.39
N ALA A 240 13.75 -15.50 -8.01
CA ALA A 240 13.17 -14.30 -7.48
C ALA A 240 13.54 -13.05 -8.28
N SER A 241 12.68 -12.05 -8.27
CA SER A 241 12.93 -10.71 -8.80
C SER A 241 12.48 -9.67 -7.79
N LEU A 242 13.24 -8.58 -7.67
CA LEU A 242 12.87 -7.43 -6.85
C LEU A 242 12.26 -6.34 -7.73
N THR A 243 11.02 -5.97 -7.45
CA THR A 243 10.43 -4.73 -7.98
C THR A 243 10.55 -3.61 -6.95
N MET A 244 11.02 -2.46 -7.41
CA MET A 244 11.27 -1.32 -6.53
C MET A 244 10.99 0.00 -7.21
N GLU A 245 10.78 1.02 -6.42
CA GLU A 245 10.83 2.44 -6.77
C GLU A 245 12.13 3.04 -6.24
N TYR A 246 12.56 4.18 -6.75
CA TYR A 246 13.81 4.80 -6.27
C TYR A 246 13.78 5.13 -4.78
N MET A 247 12.60 5.40 -4.20
CA MET A 247 12.44 5.62 -2.76
C MET A 247 12.73 4.38 -1.89
N ALA A 248 12.86 3.20 -2.47
CA ALA A 248 13.33 2.02 -1.76
C ALA A 248 14.81 2.10 -1.39
N ASN A 249 15.58 2.94 -2.09
CA ASN A 249 17.02 3.15 -1.86
C ASN A 249 17.86 1.86 -1.92
N ILE A 250 17.40 0.87 -2.68
CA ILE A 250 18.07 -0.41 -2.87
C ILE A 250 18.77 -0.42 -4.23
N TYR A 251 20.06 -0.68 -4.21
CA TYR A 251 20.91 -0.85 -5.39
C TYR A 251 21.48 -2.26 -5.37
N SER A 252 20.62 -3.27 -5.58
CA SER A 252 20.97 -4.68 -5.63
C SER A 252 20.87 -5.19 -7.07
N GLY A 253 21.67 -6.18 -7.44
CA GLY A 253 21.68 -6.74 -8.79
C GLY A 253 20.39 -7.42 -9.23
N GLY A 254 19.49 -7.75 -8.29
CA GLY A 254 18.15 -8.28 -8.57
C GLY A 254 17.05 -7.23 -8.70
N GLY A 255 17.37 -5.93 -8.54
CA GLY A 255 16.39 -4.85 -8.54
C GLY A 255 16.01 -4.38 -9.94
N ILE A 256 14.71 -4.33 -10.23
CA ILE A 256 14.15 -3.79 -11.47
C ILE A 256 13.13 -2.69 -11.10
N ASN A 257 13.33 -1.49 -11.64
CA ASN A 257 12.30 -0.47 -11.54
C ASN A 257 11.17 -0.80 -12.54
N THR A 258 10.04 -1.27 -12.02
CA THR A 258 8.88 -1.64 -12.82
C THR A 258 7.78 -0.58 -12.81
N SER A 259 8.05 0.60 -12.27
CA SER A 259 7.04 1.65 -12.04
C SER A 259 6.25 2.01 -13.29
N LEU A 260 6.90 2.05 -14.46
CA LEU A 260 6.22 2.29 -15.73
C LEU A 260 5.60 1.00 -16.28
N CYS A 261 6.40 -0.07 -16.44
CA CYS A 261 5.95 -1.26 -17.16
C CYS A 261 4.87 -2.08 -16.42
N PHE A 262 4.75 -1.93 -15.09
CA PHE A 262 3.67 -2.54 -14.29
C PHE A 262 2.56 -1.54 -13.91
N ASP A 263 2.59 -0.31 -14.42
CA ASP A 263 1.49 0.63 -14.24
C ASP A 263 0.22 0.13 -14.98
N THR A 264 -0.93 0.27 -14.35
CA THR A 264 -2.23 -0.15 -14.91
C THR A 264 -2.58 0.54 -16.23
N ARG A 265 -2.01 1.70 -16.50
CA ARG A 265 -2.16 2.43 -17.75
C ARG A 265 -1.23 1.91 -18.85
N TYR A 266 -0.16 1.20 -18.47
CA TYR A 266 0.81 0.63 -19.39
C TYR A 266 0.55 -0.86 -19.67
N ILE A 267 0.43 -1.69 -18.64
CA ILE A 267 0.25 -3.14 -18.79
C ILE A 267 -1.23 -3.54 -18.74
N THR A 268 -1.61 -4.48 -19.60
CA THR A 268 -2.94 -5.11 -19.53
C THR A 268 -2.96 -6.22 -18.49
N GLU A 269 -4.14 -6.52 -17.92
CA GLU A 269 -4.30 -7.65 -17.00
C GLU A 269 -3.80 -8.96 -17.62
N LYS A 270 -4.21 -9.25 -18.87
CA LYS A 270 -3.76 -10.44 -19.59
C LYS A 270 -2.24 -10.56 -19.68
N LYS A 271 -1.53 -9.44 -19.87
CA LYS A 271 -0.06 -9.44 -19.93
C LYS A 271 0.55 -9.60 -18.55
N PHE A 272 -0.02 -8.94 -17.53
CA PHE A 272 0.48 -9.08 -16.15
C PHE A 272 0.28 -10.51 -15.60
N ALA A 273 -0.72 -11.24 -16.08
CA ALA A 273 -0.93 -12.65 -15.71
C ALA A 273 0.33 -13.53 -15.94
N GLU A 274 1.18 -13.16 -16.91
CA GLU A 274 2.43 -13.87 -17.18
C GLU A 274 3.50 -13.65 -16.09
N PHE A 275 3.33 -12.63 -15.25
CA PHE A 275 4.26 -12.22 -14.19
C PHE A 275 3.69 -12.46 -12.78
N VAL A 276 2.48 -13.01 -12.64
CA VAL A 276 1.91 -13.35 -11.32
C VAL A 276 2.77 -14.44 -10.69
N PRO A 277 3.40 -14.17 -9.52
CA PRO A 277 4.30 -15.13 -8.89
C PRO A 277 3.54 -16.19 -8.07
N ASP A 278 4.25 -17.22 -7.63
CA ASP A 278 3.74 -18.13 -6.59
C ASP A 278 3.76 -17.45 -5.20
N ILE A 279 4.80 -16.65 -4.92
CA ILE A 279 4.96 -15.94 -3.65
C ILE A 279 5.31 -14.47 -3.90
N VAL A 280 4.60 -13.57 -3.23
CA VAL A 280 4.96 -12.15 -3.08
C VAL A 280 5.55 -11.94 -1.69
N ILE A 281 6.76 -11.39 -1.61
CA ILE A 281 7.37 -10.96 -0.35
C ILE A 281 7.40 -9.44 -0.33
N SER A 282 6.75 -8.81 0.63
CA SER A 282 6.76 -7.34 0.75
C SER A 282 7.39 -6.86 2.05
N TYR A 283 8.11 -5.74 1.97
CA TYR A 283 8.69 -5.05 3.12
C TYR A 283 8.94 -3.57 2.81
N GLY A 284 9.30 -2.80 3.83
CA GLY A 284 9.48 -1.36 3.73
C GLY A 284 8.16 -0.59 3.88
N GLY A 285 8.19 0.69 3.56
CA GLY A 285 7.05 1.60 3.70
C GLY A 285 6.11 1.63 2.49
N ASN A 286 5.59 2.82 2.21
CA ASN A 286 4.59 3.02 1.17
C ASN A 286 5.13 2.74 -0.25
N ILE A 287 4.23 2.30 -1.13
CA ILE A 287 4.48 2.01 -2.54
C ILE A 287 3.58 2.90 -3.39
N MET A 288 4.16 3.59 -4.37
CA MET A 288 3.42 4.51 -5.25
C MET A 288 3.07 3.89 -6.60
N SER A 289 3.86 2.92 -7.08
CA SER A 289 3.68 2.33 -8.41
C SER A 289 2.41 1.50 -8.54
N GLY A 290 1.97 1.32 -9.79
CA GLY A 290 0.79 0.54 -10.16
C GLY A 290 0.90 -0.96 -9.92
N VAL A 291 2.07 -1.47 -9.51
CA VAL A 291 2.24 -2.89 -9.16
C VAL A 291 1.26 -3.34 -8.07
N LYS A 292 0.96 -2.45 -7.11
CA LYS A 292 -0.01 -2.75 -6.04
C LYS A 292 -1.43 -2.98 -6.57
N GLU A 293 -1.88 -2.18 -7.53
CA GLU A 293 -3.19 -2.35 -8.17
C GLU A 293 -3.23 -3.64 -9.00
N MET A 294 -2.14 -3.95 -9.70
CA MET A 294 -2.05 -5.18 -10.48
C MET A 294 -2.05 -6.41 -9.57
N LEU A 295 -1.28 -6.42 -8.49
CA LEU A 295 -1.29 -7.52 -7.52
C LEU A 295 -2.67 -7.72 -6.86
N ARG A 296 -3.39 -6.63 -6.53
CA ARG A 296 -4.76 -6.71 -6.00
C ARG A 296 -5.73 -7.43 -6.93
N LYS A 297 -5.60 -7.27 -8.24
CA LYS A 297 -6.45 -7.96 -9.23
C LYS A 297 -6.24 -9.48 -9.23
N TYR A 298 -5.09 -9.92 -8.76
CA TYR A 298 -4.73 -11.33 -8.64
C TYR A 298 -4.70 -11.82 -7.18
N ALA A 299 -5.34 -11.10 -6.27
CA ALA A 299 -5.44 -11.52 -4.87
C ALA A 299 -5.94 -12.97 -4.74
N GLY A 300 -5.30 -13.75 -3.88
CA GLY A 300 -5.60 -15.17 -3.69
C GLY A 300 -5.06 -16.12 -4.78
N LYS A 301 -4.31 -15.61 -5.77
CA LYS A 301 -3.61 -16.44 -6.77
C LYS A 301 -2.14 -16.67 -6.42
N TYR A 302 -1.63 -16.03 -5.39
CA TYR A 302 -0.28 -16.15 -4.86
C TYR A 302 -0.34 -16.10 -3.33
N GLU A 303 0.70 -16.60 -2.66
CA GLU A 303 0.90 -16.34 -1.24
C GLU A 303 1.53 -14.97 -1.04
N HIS A 304 1.04 -14.19 -0.07
CA HIS A 304 1.64 -12.91 0.28
C HIS A 304 2.27 -12.98 1.67
N TRP A 305 3.58 -12.82 1.71
CA TRP A 305 4.42 -12.80 2.90
C TRP A 305 4.84 -11.36 3.20
N LEU A 306 4.38 -10.83 4.32
CA LEU A 306 4.73 -9.49 4.80
C LEU A 306 5.87 -9.61 5.80
N ILE A 307 6.96 -8.87 5.59
CA ILE A 307 7.99 -8.68 6.62
C ILE A 307 7.73 -7.33 7.28
N GLN A 308 7.37 -7.36 8.57
CA GLN A 308 6.99 -6.20 9.34
C GLN A 308 7.55 -6.29 10.75
N GLU A 309 8.45 -5.38 11.14
CA GLU A 309 9.24 -5.50 12.37
C GLU A 309 8.39 -5.53 13.65
N ASP A 310 7.28 -4.83 13.66
CA ASP A 310 6.34 -4.75 14.79
C ASP A 310 5.16 -5.75 14.70
N GLY A 311 5.16 -6.63 13.69
CA GLY A 311 4.12 -7.62 13.48
C GLY A 311 2.75 -7.05 13.06
N THR A 312 2.64 -5.74 12.78
CA THR A 312 1.40 -5.10 12.32
C THR A 312 0.94 -5.71 10.99
N VAL A 313 -0.36 -5.96 10.88
CA VAL A 313 -0.97 -6.49 9.65
C VAL A 313 -1.17 -5.36 8.66
N VAL A 314 -0.40 -5.38 7.56
CA VAL A 314 -0.52 -4.43 6.45
C VAL A 314 -0.86 -5.20 5.17
N ASP A 315 -2.13 -5.32 4.84
CA ASP A 315 -2.62 -6.08 3.69
C ASP A 315 -2.84 -5.20 2.46
N LEU A 316 -1.76 -4.59 1.96
CA LEU A 316 -1.80 -3.69 0.80
C LEU A 316 -2.33 -4.38 -0.47
N PHE A 317 -2.07 -5.68 -0.63
CA PHE A 317 -2.42 -6.43 -1.83
C PHE A 317 -3.69 -7.29 -1.68
N LYS A 318 -4.40 -7.18 -0.53
CA LYS A 318 -5.61 -7.96 -0.22
C LYS A 318 -5.38 -9.49 -0.29
N SER A 319 -4.19 -9.95 0.05
CA SER A 319 -3.77 -11.34 -0.19
C SER A 319 -2.83 -11.90 0.89
N ILE A 320 -2.69 -11.24 2.04
CA ILE A 320 -1.74 -11.64 3.08
C ILE A 320 -2.02 -13.08 3.56
N THR A 321 -0.96 -13.84 3.72
CA THR A 321 -1.01 -15.22 4.25
C THR A 321 -0.11 -15.38 5.47
N THR A 322 1.06 -14.73 5.47
CA THR A 322 2.06 -14.85 6.54
C THR A 322 2.68 -13.50 6.86
N ILE A 323 2.85 -13.23 8.15
CA ILE A 323 3.55 -12.05 8.67
C ILE A 323 4.84 -12.54 9.34
N PHE A 324 5.96 -11.99 8.92
CA PHE A 324 7.27 -12.21 9.55
C PHE A 324 7.59 -11.01 10.42
N GLU A 325 7.44 -11.17 11.73
CA GLU A 325 7.73 -10.14 12.72
C GLU A 325 9.23 -10.09 13.03
N CYS A 326 9.95 -9.52 12.10
CA CYS A 326 11.39 -9.35 12.17
C CYS A 326 11.87 -8.27 11.20
N LYS A 327 13.13 -7.87 11.34
CA LYS A 327 13.82 -7.03 10.35
C LYS A 327 14.02 -7.79 9.05
N ALA A 328 13.98 -7.08 7.92
CA ALA A 328 14.22 -7.67 6.60
C ALA A 328 15.60 -8.36 6.51
N GLU A 329 16.64 -7.77 7.14
CA GLU A 329 17.97 -8.40 7.21
C GLU A 329 17.92 -9.81 7.80
N TYR A 330 17.17 -9.98 8.91
CA TYR A 330 17.05 -11.28 9.57
C TYR A 330 16.28 -12.28 8.70
N PHE A 331 15.19 -11.84 8.07
CA PHE A 331 14.39 -12.69 7.20
C PHE A 331 15.22 -13.26 6.05
N PHE A 332 15.87 -12.38 5.27
CA PHE A 332 16.67 -12.81 4.11
C PHE A 332 17.88 -13.65 4.51
N GLU A 333 18.58 -13.28 5.61
CA GLU A 333 19.68 -14.10 6.17
C GLU A 333 19.19 -15.52 6.51
N ARG A 334 18.07 -15.63 7.23
CA ARG A 334 17.52 -16.92 7.62
C ARG A 334 17.09 -17.78 6.44
N CYS A 335 16.48 -17.19 5.43
CA CYS A 335 16.10 -17.89 4.20
C CYS A 335 17.34 -18.44 3.47
N VAL A 336 18.38 -17.62 3.37
CA VAL A 336 19.62 -17.99 2.68
C VAL A 336 20.40 -19.07 3.43
N ASP A 337 20.54 -18.94 4.76
CA ASP A 337 21.28 -19.89 5.59
C ASP A 337 20.56 -21.23 5.76
N GLY A 338 19.23 -21.25 5.58
CA GLY A 338 18.40 -22.46 5.58
C GLY A 338 18.44 -23.26 4.28
N THR A 339 19.22 -22.83 3.28
CA THR A 339 19.35 -23.51 1.98
C THR A 339 20.73 -24.11 1.77
N ASP A 340 20.81 -25.32 1.21
CA ASP A 340 22.07 -25.96 0.86
C ASP A 340 22.82 -25.20 -0.24
N ASN A 341 24.14 -25.21 -0.20
CA ASN A 341 25.02 -24.45 -1.10
C ASN A 341 25.02 -24.90 -2.58
N GLY A 342 24.14 -25.82 -2.97
CA GLY A 342 24.12 -26.42 -4.31
C GLY A 342 22.97 -26.01 -5.23
N GLN A 343 22.00 -25.25 -4.75
CA GLN A 343 20.86 -24.86 -5.57
C GLN A 343 21.16 -23.57 -6.34
N GLN A 344 21.38 -23.69 -7.64
CA GLN A 344 21.58 -22.55 -8.53
C GLN A 344 20.23 -22.12 -9.09
N ASN A 345 19.91 -20.83 -8.99
CA ASN A 345 18.71 -20.25 -9.56
C ASN A 345 18.80 -20.19 -11.10
N ASP A 346 17.73 -20.48 -11.80
CA ASP A 346 17.67 -20.40 -13.27
C ASP A 346 17.41 -18.97 -13.80
N LEU A 347 17.10 -18.01 -12.91
CA LEU A 347 16.79 -16.61 -13.21
C LEU A 347 15.65 -16.41 -14.22
N THR A 348 14.87 -17.44 -14.54
CA THR A 348 13.86 -17.38 -15.60
C THR A 348 12.83 -16.30 -15.32
N TYR A 349 12.35 -16.21 -14.09
CA TYR A 349 11.35 -15.22 -13.69
C TYR A 349 11.92 -13.80 -13.71
N HIS A 350 13.11 -13.60 -13.15
CA HIS A 350 13.83 -12.32 -13.20
C HIS A 350 14.05 -11.84 -14.63
N ASN A 351 14.58 -12.72 -15.48
CA ASN A 351 14.87 -12.41 -16.88
C ASN A 351 13.60 -12.06 -17.67
N ALA A 352 12.46 -12.70 -17.37
CA ALA A 352 11.18 -12.38 -18.00
C ALA A 352 10.73 -10.94 -17.65
N ILE A 353 10.78 -10.55 -16.37
CA ILE A 353 10.43 -9.18 -15.93
C ILE A 353 11.44 -8.17 -16.51
N LYS A 354 12.73 -8.44 -16.43
CA LYS A 354 13.79 -7.58 -16.95
C LYS A 354 13.60 -7.33 -18.44
N LYS A 355 13.43 -8.38 -19.23
CA LYS A 355 13.15 -8.26 -20.66
C LYS A 355 11.91 -7.42 -20.97
N TYR A 356 10.86 -7.56 -20.16
CA TYR A 356 9.67 -6.75 -20.34
C TYR A 356 9.89 -5.28 -19.97
N ALA A 357 10.60 -5.00 -18.88
CA ALA A 357 10.98 -3.63 -18.51
C ALA A 357 11.90 -2.97 -19.56
N GLU A 358 12.86 -3.71 -20.10
CA GLU A 358 13.77 -3.25 -21.18
C GLU A 358 13.07 -3.08 -22.53
N SER A 359 11.87 -3.62 -22.72
CA SER A 359 11.07 -3.44 -23.93
C SER A 359 10.36 -2.09 -24.02
N VAL A 360 10.40 -1.29 -22.96
CA VAL A 360 9.83 0.07 -22.93
C VAL A 360 10.54 0.94 -23.96
N ILE A 361 9.76 1.61 -24.81
CA ILE A 361 10.25 2.55 -25.81
C ILE A 361 10.11 3.97 -25.27
N TYR A 362 11.19 4.74 -25.30
CA TYR A 362 11.17 6.15 -24.88
C TYR A 362 11.03 7.05 -26.11
N PRO A 363 9.87 7.70 -26.31
CA PRO A 363 9.69 8.62 -27.43
C PRO A 363 10.48 9.92 -27.20
N GLU A 364 10.65 10.70 -28.25
CA GLU A 364 11.03 12.09 -28.08
C GLU A 364 9.87 12.90 -27.52
N PHE A 365 10.14 13.62 -26.41
CA PHE A 365 9.13 14.43 -25.76
C PHE A 365 9.16 15.89 -26.28
N VAL A 366 7.99 16.48 -26.41
CA VAL A 366 7.87 17.93 -26.53
C VAL A 366 8.21 18.60 -25.21
N TYR A 367 8.48 19.90 -25.20
CA TYR A 367 8.71 20.66 -23.97
C TYR A 367 7.52 20.50 -23.03
N SER A 368 7.74 19.98 -21.85
CA SER A 368 6.73 19.59 -20.87
C SER A 368 7.41 19.25 -19.53
N ASN A 369 6.64 19.02 -18.47
CA ASN A 369 7.15 18.50 -17.21
C ASN A 369 7.84 17.13 -17.38
N VAL A 370 7.30 16.22 -18.22
CA VAL A 370 7.92 14.91 -18.51
C VAL A 370 9.30 15.10 -19.15
N TRP A 371 9.39 15.97 -20.16
CA TRP A 371 10.65 16.29 -20.82
C TRP A 371 11.67 16.90 -19.83
N THR A 372 11.21 17.83 -19.00
CA THR A 372 12.03 18.51 -17.98
C THR A 372 12.57 17.52 -16.97
N ILE A 373 11.69 16.72 -16.32
CA ILE A 373 12.10 15.75 -15.31
C ILE A 373 13.10 14.74 -15.90
N LYS A 374 12.85 14.23 -17.11
CA LYS A 374 13.78 13.33 -17.81
C LYS A 374 15.19 13.93 -17.90
N ASN A 375 15.29 15.16 -18.41
CA ASN A 375 16.57 15.83 -18.64
C ASN A 375 17.31 16.21 -17.35
N ILE A 376 16.60 16.33 -16.23
CA ILE A 376 17.20 16.58 -14.91
C ILE A 376 17.61 15.26 -14.27
N VAL A 377 16.70 14.29 -14.16
CA VAL A 377 16.90 13.04 -13.41
C VAL A 377 18.09 12.24 -13.95
N GLU A 378 18.23 12.17 -15.29
CA GLU A 378 19.34 11.47 -15.94
C GLU A 378 20.71 12.14 -15.71
N LYS A 379 20.74 13.39 -15.21
CA LYS A 379 21.97 14.17 -14.98
C LYS A 379 22.28 14.44 -13.50
N ILE A 380 21.39 14.07 -12.58
CA ILE A 380 21.69 14.16 -11.14
C ILE A 380 22.94 13.32 -10.85
N PRO A 381 24.00 13.91 -10.26
CA PRO A 381 25.22 13.19 -9.98
C PRO A 381 25.01 12.01 -9.01
N SER A 382 25.78 10.94 -9.19
CA SER A 382 25.84 9.87 -8.19
C SER A 382 26.18 10.44 -6.81
N ASP A 383 25.69 9.78 -5.76
CA ASP A 383 25.92 10.17 -4.38
C ASP A 383 25.23 11.50 -3.94
N SER A 384 24.27 12.00 -4.73
CA SER A 384 23.41 13.11 -4.38
C SER A 384 22.21 12.66 -3.51
N ILE A 385 21.51 13.65 -2.95
CA ILE A 385 20.20 13.48 -2.32
C ILE A 385 19.13 14.04 -3.27
N LEU A 386 18.06 13.29 -3.51
CA LEU A 386 16.91 13.72 -4.28
C LEU A 386 15.65 13.63 -3.42
N HIS A 387 15.00 14.75 -3.15
CA HIS A 387 13.68 14.77 -2.55
C HIS A 387 12.62 14.99 -3.63
N LEU A 388 11.57 14.18 -3.60
CA LEU A 388 10.46 14.26 -4.53
C LEU A 388 9.20 14.74 -3.82
N SER A 389 8.55 15.78 -4.33
CA SER A 389 7.19 16.06 -3.90
C SER A 389 6.24 14.99 -4.43
N ILE A 390 5.02 14.99 -3.94
CA ILE A 390 4.03 13.94 -4.27
C ILE A 390 3.58 13.98 -5.74
N ASN A 391 2.82 12.98 -6.16
CA ASN A 391 2.18 12.84 -7.47
C ASN A 391 3.19 12.77 -8.64
N ASP A 392 3.11 13.68 -9.60
CA ASP A 392 3.88 13.61 -10.84
C ASP A 392 5.39 13.69 -10.63
N ALA A 393 5.88 14.38 -9.62
CA ALA A 393 7.30 14.39 -9.29
C ALA A 393 7.81 12.97 -8.99
N ILE A 394 7.07 12.18 -8.18
CA ILE A 394 7.43 10.79 -7.88
C ILE A 394 7.20 9.90 -9.11
N ARG A 395 6.02 9.99 -9.71
CA ARG A 395 5.60 9.13 -10.82
C ARG A 395 6.56 9.23 -11.98
N ILE A 396 6.79 10.45 -12.49
CA ILE A 396 7.60 10.68 -13.69
C ILE A 396 9.08 10.40 -13.42
N THR A 397 9.61 10.75 -12.25
CA THR A 397 11.00 10.41 -11.88
C THR A 397 11.25 8.91 -11.95
N ASN A 398 10.30 8.08 -11.50
CA ASN A 398 10.44 6.63 -11.56
C ASN A 398 10.35 6.05 -12.99
N PHE A 399 9.99 6.83 -14.00
CA PHE A 399 9.98 6.37 -15.39
C PHE A 399 11.34 6.48 -16.09
N PHE A 400 12.26 7.27 -15.56
CA PHE A 400 13.56 7.53 -16.17
C PHE A 400 14.70 7.03 -15.32
N ARG A 401 15.86 6.85 -15.96
CA ARG A 401 17.04 6.30 -15.27
C ARG A 401 17.66 7.34 -14.34
N LEU A 402 17.68 7.03 -13.07
CA LEU A 402 18.45 7.75 -12.06
C LEU A 402 19.81 7.09 -11.88
N GLN A 403 20.86 7.89 -11.61
CA GLN A 403 22.19 7.37 -11.33
C GLN A 403 22.22 6.55 -10.04
N ASP A 404 23.09 5.56 -9.99
CA ASP A 404 23.27 4.73 -8.81
C ASP A 404 23.73 5.58 -7.60
N LYS A 405 23.36 5.13 -6.40
CA LYS A 405 23.70 5.77 -5.12
C LYS A 405 23.07 7.15 -4.87
N VAL A 406 22.19 7.66 -5.71
CA VAL A 406 21.36 8.81 -5.37
C VAL A 406 20.36 8.39 -4.30
N LYS A 407 20.37 9.04 -3.15
CA LYS A 407 19.46 8.74 -2.06
C LYS A 407 18.14 9.49 -2.26
N VAL A 408 17.03 8.77 -2.36
CA VAL A 408 15.72 9.35 -2.71
C VAL A 408 14.78 9.36 -1.52
N TYR A 409 14.13 10.51 -1.31
CA TYR A 409 13.13 10.71 -0.27
C TYR A 409 11.83 11.28 -0.83
N ALA A 410 10.73 11.06 -0.14
CA ALA A 410 9.44 11.70 -0.39
C ALA A 410 8.53 11.60 0.84
N ASN A 411 7.65 12.59 1.03
CA ASN A 411 6.71 12.64 2.16
C ASN A 411 5.43 11.85 1.85
N ILE A 412 5.55 10.56 1.50
CA ILE A 412 4.42 9.73 1.05
C ILE A 412 3.62 9.06 2.17
N GLY A 413 4.01 9.21 3.42
CA GLY A 413 3.28 8.63 4.55
C GLY A 413 1.84 9.14 4.64
N THR A 414 1.65 10.45 4.48
CA THR A 414 0.34 11.12 4.45
C THR A 414 -0.05 11.62 3.06
N HIS A 415 0.88 11.59 2.11
CA HIS A 415 0.69 12.01 0.73
C HIS A 415 0.19 13.47 0.57
N GLY A 416 0.58 14.35 1.49
CA GLY A 416 0.24 15.78 1.46
C GLY A 416 1.22 16.59 0.60
N ILE A 417 0.76 17.74 0.07
CA ILE A 417 1.60 18.69 -0.67
C ILE A 417 2.44 19.57 0.25
N ASP A 418 2.16 19.54 1.54
CA ASP A 418 2.79 20.32 2.58
C ASP A 418 4.17 19.77 2.99
N GLY A 419 5.12 20.65 3.29
CA GLY A 419 6.40 20.31 3.92
C GLY A 419 7.44 19.61 3.03
N CYS A 420 7.24 19.49 1.73
CA CYS A 420 8.21 18.82 0.83
C CYS A 420 9.54 19.58 0.75
N MET A 421 9.50 20.92 0.62
CA MET A 421 10.68 21.77 0.59
C MET A 421 11.34 21.84 1.96
N SER A 422 10.56 22.02 3.03
CA SER A 422 11.06 22.02 4.40
C SER A 422 11.81 20.73 4.75
N SER A 423 11.28 19.56 4.35
CA SER A 423 11.95 18.26 4.55
C SER A 423 13.28 18.17 3.79
N MET A 424 13.32 18.62 2.53
CA MET A 424 14.56 18.63 1.74
C MET A 424 15.61 19.56 2.34
N LEU A 425 15.22 20.77 2.78
CA LEU A 425 16.15 21.71 3.43
C LEU A 425 16.73 21.13 4.73
N GLY A 426 15.91 20.40 5.51
CA GLY A 426 16.39 19.66 6.68
C GLY A 426 17.40 18.56 6.32
N GLN A 427 17.26 17.91 5.17
CA GLN A 427 18.24 16.94 4.67
C GLN A 427 19.53 17.63 4.21
N ALA A 428 19.40 18.78 3.55
CA ALA A 428 20.52 19.51 3.00
C ALA A 428 21.45 20.12 4.07
N VAL A 429 20.89 20.62 5.18
CA VAL A 429 21.65 21.27 6.24
C VAL A 429 22.61 20.34 6.99
N VAL A 430 22.36 19.03 6.95
CA VAL A 430 23.18 18.00 7.62
C VAL A 430 23.98 17.16 6.61
N SER A 431 24.11 17.63 5.36
CA SER A 431 24.78 16.90 4.29
C SER A 431 25.69 17.82 3.48
N ASP A 432 26.89 17.31 3.15
CA ASP A 432 27.82 17.97 2.21
C ASP A 432 27.50 17.64 0.74
N LYS A 433 26.50 16.79 0.49
CA LYS A 433 26.10 16.35 -0.85
C LYS A 433 25.20 17.38 -1.51
N LEU A 434 25.16 17.39 -2.85
CA LEU A 434 24.13 18.11 -3.57
C LEU A 434 22.75 17.54 -3.23
N CYS A 435 21.83 18.43 -2.88
CA CYS A 435 20.45 18.10 -2.50
C CYS A 435 19.49 18.69 -3.52
N PHE A 436 18.85 17.83 -4.27
CA PHE A 436 17.86 18.18 -5.28
C PHE A 436 16.44 18.04 -4.75
N LEU A 437 15.58 18.98 -5.12
CA LEU A 437 14.12 18.89 -4.94
C LEU A 437 13.45 18.98 -6.30
N ILE A 438 12.55 18.06 -6.60
CA ILE A 438 11.59 18.20 -7.71
C ILE A 438 10.22 18.46 -7.09
N ILE A 439 9.64 19.63 -7.36
CA ILE A 439 8.42 20.09 -6.71
C ILE A 439 7.48 20.78 -7.69
N GLY A 440 6.17 20.50 -7.58
CA GLY A 440 5.14 21.24 -8.28
C GLY A 440 4.82 22.60 -7.63
N ASP A 441 4.21 23.49 -8.39
CA ASP A 441 3.91 24.86 -7.97
C ASP A 441 3.00 24.94 -6.74
N LEU A 442 1.91 24.19 -6.67
CA LEU A 442 1.02 24.20 -5.51
C LEU A 442 1.74 23.74 -4.24
N ALA A 443 2.58 22.70 -4.32
CA ALA A 443 3.35 22.22 -3.19
C ALA A 443 4.42 23.24 -2.77
N PHE A 444 5.06 23.93 -3.74
CA PHE A 444 6.04 24.97 -3.47
C PHE A 444 5.40 26.17 -2.76
N PHE A 445 4.31 26.73 -3.31
CA PHE A 445 3.64 27.89 -2.70
C PHE A 445 2.99 27.56 -1.35
N TYR A 446 2.58 26.31 -1.15
CA TYR A 446 2.05 25.86 0.14
C TYR A 446 3.14 25.80 1.23
N ASP A 447 4.39 25.52 0.87
CA ASP A 447 5.56 25.41 1.76
C ASP A 447 6.58 26.55 1.56
N MET A 448 6.19 27.66 0.91
CA MET A 448 7.13 28.74 0.56
C MET A 448 7.80 29.41 1.75
N ASN A 449 7.20 29.34 2.94
CA ASN A 449 7.78 29.86 4.18
C ASN A 449 9.13 29.20 4.52
N ALA A 450 9.40 28.02 3.99
CA ALA A 450 10.69 27.35 4.14
C ALA A 450 11.86 28.15 3.55
N LEU A 451 11.62 29.03 2.57
CA LEU A 451 12.65 29.95 2.06
C LEU A 451 13.12 30.98 3.09
N GLY A 452 12.39 31.15 4.20
CA GLY A 452 12.82 31.97 5.36
C GLY A 452 13.78 31.28 6.32
N ILE A 453 14.16 30.02 6.07
CA ILE A 453 15.15 29.29 6.86
C ILE A 453 16.55 29.87 6.56
N ASN A 454 17.28 30.28 7.61
CA ASN A 454 18.58 30.96 7.45
C ASN A 454 19.71 30.05 6.98
N GLU A 455 19.55 28.73 7.17
CA GLU A 455 20.57 27.71 6.93
C GLU A 455 20.49 27.08 5.51
N ILE A 456 19.89 27.76 4.52
CA ILE A 456 19.85 27.25 3.15
C ILE A 456 21.25 27.34 2.53
N GLY A 457 21.87 26.17 2.38
CA GLY A 457 23.24 26.05 1.87
C GLY A 457 23.34 26.08 0.35
N SER A 458 24.55 26.35 -0.15
CA SER A 458 24.87 26.36 -1.59
C SER A 458 24.72 25.00 -2.28
N ASN A 459 24.57 23.93 -1.50
CA ASN A 459 24.31 22.56 -2.01
C ASN A 459 22.85 22.30 -2.40
N VAL A 460 21.95 23.28 -2.25
CA VAL A 460 20.52 23.15 -2.56
C VAL A 460 20.22 23.46 -4.03
N ARG A 461 19.43 22.59 -4.67
CA ARG A 461 18.95 22.67 -6.06
C ARG A 461 17.45 22.40 -6.12
N ILE A 462 16.64 23.39 -6.42
CA ILE A 462 15.18 23.28 -6.48
C ILE A 462 14.72 23.36 -7.93
N LEU A 463 14.15 22.28 -8.46
CA LEU A 463 13.42 22.27 -9.72
C LEU A 463 11.94 22.49 -9.41
N LEU A 464 11.45 23.67 -9.70
CA LEU A 464 10.05 24.04 -9.56
C LEU A 464 9.34 23.87 -10.92
N LEU A 465 8.39 22.97 -10.97
CA LEU A 465 7.52 22.74 -12.13
C LEU A 465 6.27 23.62 -11.96
N ASN A 466 6.19 24.72 -12.68
CA ASN A 466 5.09 25.66 -12.61
C ASN A 466 4.20 25.57 -13.86
N ASN A 467 3.18 24.74 -13.78
CA ASN A 467 2.16 24.63 -14.82
C ASN A 467 0.84 25.32 -14.42
N ARG A 468 0.92 26.13 -13.36
CA ARG A 468 -0.14 27.01 -12.85
C ARG A 468 -1.33 26.29 -12.25
N GLY A 469 -1.09 25.15 -11.58
CA GLY A 469 -2.14 24.47 -10.82
C GLY A 469 -1.95 22.96 -10.68
N GLY A 470 -3.00 22.29 -10.25
CA GLY A 470 -3.01 20.85 -9.96
C GLY A 470 -3.16 20.00 -11.22
N GLU A 471 -2.08 19.71 -11.92
CA GLU A 471 -2.06 18.86 -13.12
C GLU A 471 -2.66 17.46 -12.89
N GLU A 472 -2.53 16.90 -11.69
CA GLU A 472 -3.10 15.59 -11.33
C GLU A 472 -4.61 15.51 -11.65
N PHE A 473 -5.33 16.62 -11.60
CA PHE A 473 -6.75 16.65 -11.95
C PHE A 473 -6.98 16.57 -13.46
N TYR A 474 -6.10 17.14 -14.27
CA TYR A 474 -6.11 16.92 -15.73
C TYR A 474 -5.73 15.49 -16.06
N TYR A 475 -4.66 14.99 -15.45
CA TYR A 475 -4.19 13.64 -15.60
C TYR A 475 -5.26 12.59 -15.25
N ASN A 476 -6.07 12.84 -14.24
CA ASN A 476 -7.21 11.98 -13.86
C ASN A 476 -8.51 12.31 -14.64
N GLN A 477 -8.43 13.12 -15.70
CA GLN A 477 -9.54 13.47 -16.59
C GLN A 477 -10.68 14.26 -15.93
N VAL A 478 -10.43 14.94 -14.83
CA VAL A 478 -11.43 15.82 -14.17
C VAL A 478 -11.75 17.02 -15.03
N TRP A 479 -10.84 17.45 -15.89
CA TRP A 479 -11.00 18.55 -16.87
C TRP A 479 -12.15 18.39 -17.86
N LYS A 480 -12.76 17.21 -17.97
CA LYS A 480 -13.97 16.99 -18.80
C LYS A 480 -15.18 17.77 -18.30
N ASN A 481 -15.11 18.31 -17.09
CA ASN A 481 -16.14 19.15 -16.49
C ASN A 481 -15.61 20.58 -16.39
N GLU A 482 -16.16 21.52 -17.19
CA GLU A 482 -15.75 22.93 -17.19
C GLU A 482 -15.81 23.59 -15.82
N ALA A 483 -16.76 23.20 -14.97
CA ALA A 483 -16.89 23.74 -13.62
C ALA A 483 -15.70 23.39 -12.69
N SER A 484 -14.87 22.41 -13.03
CA SER A 484 -13.74 21.98 -12.20
C SER A 484 -12.43 22.70 -12.50
N ASP A 485 -12.34 23.47 -13.60
CA ASP A 485 -11.08 24.04 -14.08
C ASP A 485 -10.43 24.98 -13.06
N LEU A 486 -11.17 25.94 -12.50
CA LEU A 486 -10.62 26.90 -11.56
C LEU A 486 -10.47 26.34 -10.14
N HIS A 487 -11.56 25.80 -9.58
CA HIS A 487 -11.59 25.44 -8.15
C HIS A 487 -10.98 24.06 -7.90
N THR A 488 -11.12 23.12 -8.82
CA THR A 488 -10.57 21.77 -8.65
C THR A 488 -9.08 21.74 -8.90
N THR A 489 -8.60 22.46 -9.94
CA THR A 489 -7.17 22.51 -10.27
C THR A 489 -6.41 23.58 -9.47
N ALA A 490 -7.11 24.39 -8.67
CA ALA A 490 -6.52 25.50 -7.92
C ALA A 490 -5.64 26.42 -8.81
N ARG A 491 -6.13 26.73 -10.03
CA ARG A 491 -5.40 27.51 -11.04
C ARG A 491 -4.95 28.87 -10.51
N HIS A 492 -3.70 29.24 -10.79
CA HIS A 492 -3.09 30.51 -10.36
C HIS A 492 -2.20 31.13 -11.45
N ASN A 493 -1.70 32.36 -11.19
CA ASN A 493 -0.76 33.08 -12.05
C ASN A 493 0.49 33.52 -11.27
N THR A 494 0.83 32.83 -10.19
CA THR A 494 1.95 33.17 -9.32
C THR A 494 3.24 32.55 -9.86
N ASP A 495 4.36 33.31 -9.76
CA ASP A 495 5.72 32.82 -9.94
C ASP A 495 6.53 32.93 -8.64
N ALA A 496 7.69 32.28 -8.61
CA ALA A 496 8.55 32.23 -7.43
C ALA A 496 9.61 33.35 -7.39
N ALA A 497 9.78 34.14 -8.44
CA ALA A 497 10.92 35.04 -8.63
C ALA A 497 11.20 35.95 -7.43
N SER A 498 10.20 36.70 -6.96
CA SER A 498 10.38 37.66 -5.85
C SER A 498 10.75 36.99 -4.54
N TRP A 499 10.15 35.83 -4.24
CA TRP A 499 10.43 35.05 -3.03
C TRP A 499 11.85 34.51 -3.01
N VAL A 500 12.25 33.88 -4.13
CA VAL A 500 13.54 33.24 -4.34
C VAL A 500 14.69 34.23 -4.25
N LEU A 501 14.56 35.39 -4.94
CA LEU A 501 15.56 36.46 -4.92
C LEU A 501 15.69 37.11 -3.55
N THR A 502 14.57 37.30 -2.83
CA THR A 502 14.58 37.85 -1.47
C THR A 502 15.25 36.88 -0.48
N ALA A 503 15.09 35.58 -0.69
CA ALA A 503 15.75 34.54 0.12
C ALA A 503 17.23 34.32 -0.25
N GLY A 504 17.77 35.04 -1.24
CA GLY A 504 19.18 34.97 -1.64
C GLY A 504 19.58 33.82 -2.56
N LEU A 505 18.59 33.08 -3.11
CA LEU A 505 18.86 32.04 -4.08
C LEU A 505 19.13 32.63 -5.48
N GLU A 506 19.86 31.90 -6.30
CA GLU A 506 19.94 32.16 -7.72
C GLU A 506 18.66 31.67 -8.41
N TYR A 507 18.04 32.53 -9.24
CA TYR A 507 16.78 32.26 -9.89
C TYR A 507 16.96 32.07 -11.39
N LEU A 508 16.53 30.92 -11.92
CA LEU A 508 16.66 30.54 -13.32
C LEU A 508 15.25 30.29 -13.93
N PRO A 509 14.63 31.30 -14.59
CA PRO A 509 13.37 31.10 -15.28
C PRO A 509 13.56 30.36 -16.60
N VAL A 510 12.71 29.36 -16.86
CA VAL A 510 12.74 28.53 -18.07
C VAL A 510 11.34 28.45 -18.67
N THR A 511 11.22 28.84 -19.95
CA THR A 511 9.94 28.87 -20.68
C THR A 511 9.92 28.00 -21.94
N ASP A 512 11.09 27.47 -22.35
CA ASP A 512 11.26 26.64 -23.55
C ASP A 512 12.55 25.80 -23.45
N LYS A 513 12.77 24.92 -24.45
CA LYS A 513 13.97 24.07 -24.51
C LYS A 513 15.27 24.87 -24.55
N THR A 514 15.29 26.01 -25.24
CA THR A 514 16.50 26.83 -25.39
C THR A 514 16.90 27.50 -24.06
N SER A 515 15.94 28.06 -23.33
CA SER A 515 16.20 28.62 -21.99
C SER A 515 16.58 27.53 -21.00
N PHE A 516 16.02 26.33 -21.09
CA PHE A 516 16.42 25.18 -20.28
C PHE A 516 17.86 24.76 -20.55
N GLU A 517 18.28 24.65 -21.80
CA GLU A 517 19.66 24.27 -22.17
C GLU A 517 20.70 25.27 -21.65
N LYS A 518 20.34 26.56 -21.53
CA LYS A 518 21.20 27.59 -20.92
C LYS A 518 21.22 27.50 -19.40
N ALA A 519 20.09 27.20 -18.77
CA ALA A 519 19.96 27.15 -17.32
C ALA A 519 20.56 25.84 -16.73
N LEU A 520 20.48 24.74 -17.46
CA LEU A 520 20.88 23.43 -16.96
C LEU A 520 22.33 23.33 -16.48
N PRO A 521 23.36 23.83 -17.19
CA PRO A 521 24.73 23.81 -16.69
C PRO A 521 24.91 24.58 -15.37
N ILE A 522 24.20 25.71 -15.20
CA ILE A 522 24.22 26.52 -13.98
C ILE A 522 23.55 25.74 -12.84
N PHE A 523 22.39 25.15 -13.10
CA PHE A 523 21.63 24.37 -12.13
C PHE A 523 22.41 23.15 -11.62
N MET A 524 23.22 22.51 -12.49
CA MET A 524 24.03 21.34 -12.17
C MET A 524 25.43 21.69 -11.66
N ASP A 525 25.80 22.98 -11.55
CA ASP A 525 27.13 23.37 -11.09
C ASP A 525 27.32 23.02 -9.62
N GLU A 526 28.23 22.07 -9.35
CA GLU A 526 28.59 21.62 -8.00
C GLU A 526 29.36 22.67 -7.20
N LYS A 527 29.91 23.68 -7.88
CA LYS A 527 30.76 24.73 -7.26
C LYS A 527 30.01 26.03 -7.02
N SER A 528 28.72 26.07 -7.29
CA SER A 528 27.92 27.27 -7.02
C SER A 528 28.02 27.69 -5.55
N GLU A 529 28.25 28.96 -5.32
CA GLU A 529 28.33 29.55 -3.97
C GLU A 529 26.94 29.87 -3.37
N ARG A 530 25.87 29.71 -4.17
CA ARG A 530 24.48 29.98 -3.74
C ARG A 530 23.57 28.78 -4.04
N PRO A 531 22.50 28.62 -3.23
CA PRO A 531 21.42 27.73 -3.60
C PRO A 531 20.75 28.21 -4.89
N ILE A 532 20.25 27.27 -5.71
CA ILE A 532 19.71 27.58 -7.04
C ILE A 532 18.28 27.04 -7.12
N LEU A 533 17.37 27.88 -7.61
CA LEU A 533 16.02 27.48 -8.03
C LEU A 533 15.85 27.68 -9.53
N MET A 534 15.51 26.63 -10.23
CA MET A 534 15.07 26.65 -11.64
C MET A 534 13.56 26.51 -11.68
N GLU A 535 12.87 27.55 -12.13
CA GLU A 535 11.41 27.53 -12.33
C GLU A 535 11.09 27.30 -13.81
N VAL A 536 10.44 26.16 -14.08
CA VAL A 536 10.09 25.73 -15.44
C VAL A 536 8.61 25.91 -15.65
N PHE A 537 8.25 26.81 -16.57
CA PHE A 537 6.87 27.14 -16.89
C PHE A 537 6.37 26.23 -18.02
N THR A 538 5.29 25.50 -17.75
CA THR A 538 4.60 24.63 -18.69
C THR A 538 3.08 24.86 -18.65
N GLU A 539 2.31 24.04 -19.35
CA GLU A 539 0.85 24.12 -19.38
C GLU A 539 0.25 22.79 -18.91
N MET A 540 -0.61 22.81 -17.88
CA MET A 540 -1.21 21.61 -17.27
C MET A 540 -1.80 20.64 -18.30
N LYS A 541 -2.55 21.17 -19.29
CA LYS A 541 -3.18 20.33 -20.31
C LYS A 541 -2.15 19.63 -21.18
N GLN A 542 -1.12 20.34 -21.61
CA GLN A 542 -0.06 19.79 -22.44
C GLN A 542 0.74 18.75 -21.67
N ASP A 543 1.07 19.02 -20.41
CA ASP A 543 1.81 18.10 -19.55
C ASP A 543 1.04 16.79 -19.36
N SER A 544 -0.26 16.89 -19.05
CA SER A 544 -1.15 15.73 -18.93
C SER A 544 -1.27 14.94 -20.23
N ASP A 545 -1.45 15.62 -21.38
CA ASP A 545 -1.54 14.98 -22.69
C ASP A 545 -0.24 14.20 -23.00
N VAL A 546 0.94 14.77 -22.66
CA VAL A 546 2.24 14.11 -22.85
C VAL A 546 2.37 12.84 -22.00
N ILE A 547 1.91 12.85 -20.74
CA ILE A 547 1.91 11.65 -19.89
C ILE A 547 1.03 10.55 -20.49
N TYR A 548 -0.18 10.87 -20.95
CA TYR A 548 -1.06 9.90 -21.61
C TYR A 548 -0.46 9.33 -22.89
N ASP A 549 0.08 10.20 -23.74
CA ASP A 549 0.75 9.79 -24.97
C ASP A 549 1.98 8.93 -24.66
N PHE A 550 2.71 9.23 -23.59
CA PHE A 550 3.85 8.44 -23.17
C PHE A 550 3.47 6.99 -22.87
N TYR A 551 2.44 6.74 -22.07
CA TYR A 551 1.97 5.36 -21.81
C TYR A 551 1.60 4.63 -23.10
N ASP A 552 0.99 5.31 -24.05
CA ASP A 552 0.57 4.69 -25.32
C ASP A 552 1.76 4.48 -26.27
N LEU A 553 2.65 5.45 -26.41
CA LEU A 553 3.81 5.40 -27.31
C LEU A 553 4.91 4.46 -26.80
N SER A 554 5.05 4.28 -25.50
CA SER A 554 6.10 3.47 -24.90
C SER A 554 5.87 1.95 -24.99
N ARG A 555 4.65 1.50 -25.35
CA ARG A 555 4.32 0.08 -25.51
C ARG A 555 4.97 -0.50 -26.76
N PRO A 556 5.67 -1.65 -26.67
CA PRO A 556 6.05 -2.40 -27.84
C PRO A 556 4.81 -2.85 -28.63
N ARG A 557 4.83 -2.63 -29.94
CA ARG A 557 3.69 -2.94 -30.82
C ARG A 557 4.09 -3.90 -31.92
N ASP A 558 3.18 -4.78 -32.29
CA ASP A 558 3.28 -5.53 -33.53
C ASP A 558 2.93 -4.67 -34.76
N ILE A 559 3.27 -5.16 -35.93
CA ILE A 559 3.06 -4.44 -37.21
C ILE A 559 1.57 -4.06 -37.41
N LYS A 560 0.64 -4.91 -36.96
CA LYS A 560 -0.80 -4.70 -37.10
C LYS A 560 -1.27 -3.56 -36.19
N SER A 561 -0.82 -3.54 -34.94
CA SER A 561 -1.13 -2.49 -33.96
C SER A 561 -0.55 -1.15 -34.38
N GLU A 562 0.66 -1.13 -34.93
CA GLU A 562 1.29 0.09 -35.44
C GLU A 562 0.55 0.66 -36.68
N THR A 563 0.07 -0.21 -37.57
CA THR A 563 -0.75 0.22 -38.72
C THR A 563 -2.07 0.84 -38.28
N ILE A 564 -2.74 0.25 -37.28
CA ILE A 564 -3.97 0.80 -36.70
C ILE A 564 -3.71 2.16 -36.05
N ARG A 565 -2.59 2.32 -35.34
CA ARG A 565 -2.19 3.59 -34.73
C ARG A 565 -2.01 4.68 -35.79
N ARG A 566 -1.19 4.42 -36.81
CA ARG A 566 -0.93 5.36 -37.92
C ARG A 566 -2.24 5.78 -38.63
N SER A 567 -3.17 4.83 -38.81
CA SER A 567 -4.47 5.12 -39.36
C SER A 567 -5.30 6.03 -38.45
N LYS A 568 -5.26 5.83 -37.13
CA LYS A 568 -5.94 6.70 -36.15
C LYS A 568 -5.31 8.09 -36.09
N GLU A 569 -3.98 8.20 -36.17
CA GLU A 569 -3.29 9.50 -36.24
C GLU A 569 -3.62 10.28 -37.51
N LEU A 570 -3.66 9.62 -38.67
CA LEU A 570 -4.10 10.21 -39.90
C LEU A 570 -5.55 10.72 -39.81
N ILE A 571 -6.44 9.94 -39.21
CA ILE A 571 -7.83 10.35 -38.98
C ILE A 571 -7.89 11.56 -38.05
N LYS A 572 -7.15 11.55 -36.92
CA LYS A 572 -7.07 12.70 -36.00
C LYS A 572 -6.54 13.97 -36.72
N ALA A 573 -5.51 13.84 -37.54
CA ALA A 573 -4.93 14.95 -38.30
C ALA A 573 -5.90 15.50 -39.37
N THR A 574 -6.72 14.60 -39.94
CA THR A 574 -7.64 14.98 -41.04
C THR A 574 -8.94 15.61 -40.55
N ILE A 575 -9.53 15.11 -39.46
CA ILE A 575 -10.87 15.55 -38.99
C ILE A 575 -10.84 16.28 -37.63
N GLY A 576 -9.67 16.45 -37.03
CA GLY A 576 -9.48 17.04 -35.71
C GLY A 576 -9.75 16.07 -34.55
N GLN A 577 -9.08 16.32 -33.44
CA GLN A 577 -9.06 15.40 -32.30
C GLN A 577 -10.44 15.18 -31.65
N GLU A 578 -11.24 16.24 -31.52
CA GLU A 578 -12.60 16.15 -30.94
C GLU A 578 -13.59 15.34 -31.80
N LYS A 579 -13.56 15.52 -33.13
CA LYS A 579 -14.41 14.73 -34.03
C LYS A 579 -14.00 13.26 -34.08
N ALA A 580 -12.70 13.00 -34.07
CA ALA A 580 -12.16 11.63 -34.02
C ALA A 580 -12.55 10.89 -32.71
N GLN A 581 -12.58 11.58 -31.58
CA GLN A 581 -13.02 11.01 -30.29
C GLN A 581 -14.54 10.71 -30.27
N LYS A 582 -15.37 11.59 -30.83
CA LYS A 582 -16.83 11.35 -30.97
C LYS A 582 -17.11 10.10 -31.83
N ILE A 583 -16.38 9.92 -32.92
CA ILE A 583 -16.52 8.78 -33.83
C ILE A 583 -16.06 7.49 -33.11
N ALA A 584 -14.92 7.52 -32.39
CA ALA A 584 -14.43 6.37 -31.63
C ALA A 584 -15.39 5.94 -30.49
N GLY A 585 -16.14 6.90 -29.91
CA GLY A 585 -17.17 6.64 -28.89
C GLY A 585 -18.41 5.92 -29.44
N ILE A 586 -18.71 6.09 -30.73
CA ILE A 586 -19.84 5.42 -31.41
C ILE A 586 -19.52 3.93 -31.69
N PHE A 587 -18.25 3.62 -31.97
CA PHE A 587 -17.81 2.23 -32.24
C PHE A 587 -17.48 1.41 -30.98
N LYS A 588 -17.56 1.99 -29.77
CA LYS A 588 -17.38 1.30 -28.47
C LYS A 588 -18.70 0.93 -27.78
N LYS A 589 -19.82 1.26 -28.39
CA LYS A 589 -21.14 0.74 -28.03
C LYS A 589 -21.51 -0.38 -29.02
#